data_e35aac87428cc816ec19353fca3b4480
#
_entry.id   e35aac87428cc816ec19353fca3b4480
#
_cell.length_a   1.000
_cell.length_b   1.000
_cell.length_c   1.000
_cell.angle_alpha   90.00
_cell.angle_beta   90.00
_cell.angle_gamma   90.00
#
_symmetry.space_group_name_H-M   'P 1'
#
loop_
_entity.id
_entity.type
_entity.pdbx_description
1 polymer ?
#
loop_
_entity_poly.entity_id
_entity_poly.type
_entity_poly.pdbx_seq_one_letter_code
_entity_poly.pdbx_strand_id
1 'polypeptide(L)'
;LEEISENALYMPGNAYAAKAASYLEQRMKACDSSGGIIECRIDGMPVGIGEPVFHKLDAMLAGAIMSIGAVKGVEIGDGFLAAGSCGSKNNDPFYMKDGKPAKETNHSGGILGGMSDGSTILLRAAIKPTPSIAQEQKTITRDGDETTITIHGRHDPVIVPRAVVVVESMAAITILDLLIHNMSAKLDNMRAVSYTHLRAHETS
;
A
#
# COMPACT_ATOMS: atom_id res chain seq x y z
N LEU A 1 -13.98 -9.31 -1.40
CA LEU A 1 -12.64 -9.41 -2.01
C LEU A 1 -12.58 -10.41 -3.19
N GLU A 2 -13.46 -11.41 -3.21
CA GLU A 2 -13.49 -12.45 -4.26
C GLU A 2 -13.66 -11.87 -5.68
N GLU A 3 -14.44 -10.80 -5.83
CA GLU A 3 -14.69 -10.14 -7.12
C GLU A 3 -13.50 -9.33 -7.68
N ILE A 4 -12.45 -9.11 -6.89
CA ILE A 4 -11.29 -8.29 -7.33
C ILE A 4 -10.61 -8.89 -8.57
N SER A 5 -10.49 -10.21 -8.62
CA SER A 5 -9.90 -10.92 -9.76
C SER A 5 -10.83 -11.06 -10.96
N GLU A 6 -12.12 -10.75 -10.81
CA GLU A 6 -13.14 -10.94 -11.85
C GLU A 6 -13.27 -9.75 -12.80
N ASN A 7 -12.67 -8.60 -12.47
CA ASN A 7 -12.74 -7.42 -13.31
C ASN A 7 -11.36 -6.78 -13.55
N ALA A 8 -11.21 -6.19 -14.73
CA ALA A 8 -9.94 -5.60 -15.18
C ALA A 8 -9.45 -4.39 -14.37
N LEU A 9 -10.26 -3.86 -13.47
CA LEU A 9 -9.92 -2.71 -12.63
C LEU A 9 -9.53 -3.12 -11.21
N TYR A 10 -9.56 -4.41 -10.88
CA TYR A 10 -9.29 -4.94 -9.54
C TYR A 10 -10.15 -4.30 -8.44
N MET A 11 -11.41 -3.99 -8.76
CA MET A 11 -12.32 -3.35 -7.81
C MET A 11 -13.12 -4.38 -7.01
N PRO A 12 -13.35 -4.14 -5.70
CA PRO A 12 -14.09 -5.08 -4.84
C PRO A 12 -15.61 -4.95 -5.03
N GLY A 13 -16.09 -5.00 -6.26
CA GLY A 13 -17.52 -4.95 -6.58
C GLY A 13 -17.76 -4.68 -8.05
N ASN A 14 -18.34 -5.63 -8.76
CA ASN A 14 -18.59 -5.55 -10.20
C ASN A 14 -19.46 -4.35 -10.60
N ALA A 15 -20.42 -3.94 -9.76
CA ALA A 15 -21.22 -2.74 -9.99
C ALA A 15 -20.40 -1.44 -9.93
N TYR A 16 -19.43 -1.37 -9.03
CA TYR A 16 -18.50 -0.23 -8.94
C TYR A 16 -17.48 -0.26 -10.08
N ALA A 17 -17.01 -1.44 -10.47
CA ALA A 17 -16.12 -1.63 -11.61
C ALA A 17 -16.77 -1.14 -12.92
N ALA A 18 -18.06 -1.44 -13.15
CA ALA A 18 -18.80 -0.95 -14.30
C ALA A 18 -18.93 0.58 -14.32
N LYS A 19 -19.18 1.22 -13.17
CA LYS A 19 -19.21 2.70 -13.06
C LYS A 19 -17.84 3.30 -13.35
N ALA A 20 -16.78 2.72 -12.80
CA ALA A 20 -15.41 3.17 -13.04
C ALA A 20 -15.01 3.02 -14.51
N ALA A 21 -15.36 1.90 -15.16
CA ALA A 21 -15.14 1.69 -16.59
C ALA A 21 -15.81 2.78 -17.43
N SER A 22 -17.10 3.07 -17.17
CA SER A 22 -17.81 4.15 -17.86
C SER A 22 -17.18 5.52 -17.65
N TYR A 23 -16.72 5.82 -16.44
CA TYR A 23 -15.98 7.06 -16.14
C TYR A 23 -14.66 7.13 -16.94
N LEU A 24 -13.90 6.03 -16.99
CA LEU A 24 -12.65 5.97 -17.74
C LEU A 24 -12.86 6.12 -19.26
N GLU A 25 -13.94 5.55 -19.82
CA GLU A 25 -14.31 5.77 -21.22
C GLU A 25 -14.57 7.26 -21.51
N GLN A 26 -15.21 7.98 -20.57
CA GLN A 26 -15.41 9.42 -20.71
C GLN A 26 -14.09 10.18 -20.69
N ARG A 27 -13.13 9.78 -19.83
CA ARG A 27 -11.79 10.38 -19.81
C ARG A 27 -11.04 10.13 -21.11
N MET A 28 -11.11 8.90 -21.64
CA MET A 28 -10.51 8.57 -22.94
C MET A 28 -11.08 9.42 -24.08
N LYS A 29 -12.41 9.58 -24.14
CA LYS A 29 -13.07 10.44 -25.15
C LYS A 29 -12.67 11.90 -25.00
N ALA A 30 -12.38 12.36 -23.79
CA ALA A 30 -11.89 13.69 -23.51
C ALA A 30 -10.37 13.85 -23.72
N CYS A 31 -9.66 12.82 -24.18
CA CYS A 31 -8.19 12.79 -24.29
C CYS A 31 -7.49 13.09 -22.96
N ASP A 32 -8.08 12.67 -21.85
CA ASP A 32 -7.65 12.95 -20.48
C ASP A 32 -7.34 11.67 -19.70
N SER A 33 -6.80 11.80 -18.51
CA SER A 33 -6.46 10.69 -17.61
C SER A 33 -7.07 10.85 -16.23
N SER A 34 -7.05 9.77 -15.46
CA SER A 34 -7.50 9.74 -14.07
C SER A 34 -6.44 9.14 -13.16
N GLY A 35 -6.37 9.66 -11.94
CA GLY A 35 -5.73 9.00 -10.83
C GLY A 35 -6.69 8.04 -10.13
N GLY A 36 -6.29 7.59 -8.94
CA GLY A 36 -7.13 6.75 -8.08
C GLY A 36 -6.41 6.36 -6.81
N ILE A 37 -7.07 5.55 -6.00
CA ILE A 37 -6.55 5.04 -4.74
C ILE A 37 -6.47 3.52 -4.83
N ILE A 38 -5.35 2.95 -4.40
CA ILE A 38 -5.18 1.52 -4.17
C ILE A 38 -5.23 1.29 -2.67
N GLU A 39 -6.13 0.42 -2.24
CA GLU A 39 -6.14 -0.09 -0.88
C GLU A 39 -5.46 -1.46 -0.87
N CYS A 40 -4.49 -1.63 0.02
CA CYS A 40 -3.79 -2.88 0.25
C CYS A 40 -4.10 -3.37 1.67
N ARG A 41 -4.55 -4.63 1.76
CA ARG A 41 -4.83 -5.32 3.02
C ARG A 41 -3.83 -6.43 3.21
N ILE A 42 -3.29 -6.52 4.44
CA ILE A 42 -2.32 -7.53 4.80
C ILE A 42 -2.85 -8.23 6.05
N ASP A 43 -3.24 -9.48 5.89
CA ASP A 43 -3.79 -10.30 6.96
C ASP A 43 -2.75 -11.29 7.49
N GLY A 44 -2.94 -11.79 8.70
CA GLY A 44 -2.11 -12.83 9.29
C GLY A 44 -0.74 -12.36 9.81
N MET A 45 -0.55 -11.06 9.99
CA MET A 45 0.69 -10.54 10.55
C MET A 45 0.88 -10.97 12.01
N PRO A 46 2.07 -11.46 12.40
CA PRO A 46 2.40 -11.65 13.79
C PRO A 46 2.50 -10.32 14.52
N VAL A 47 2.25 -10.32 15.83
CA VAL A 47 2.43 -9.13 16.67
C VAL A 47 3.91 -8.80 16.82
N GLY A 48 4.24 -7.50 16.79
CA GLY A 48 5.58 -6.99 17.14
C GLY A 48 6.56 -6.91 15.96
N ILE A 49 6.09 -6.89 14.72
CA ILE A 49 6.92 -6.64 13.54
C ILE A 49 7.05 -5.14 13.31
N GLY A 50 8.27 -4.66 13.22
CA GLY A 50 8.67 -3.26 13.12
C GLY A 50 9.62 -2.87 14.26
N GLU A 51 10.52 -1.94 14.01
CA GLU A 51 11.55 -1.50 14.94
C GLU A 51 11.46 0.02 15.20
N PRO A 52 10.71 0.47 16.22
CA PRO A 52 10.82 1.84 16.67
C PRO A 52 12.28 2.13 17.12
N VAL A 53 12.83 3.33 16.88
CA VAL A 53 12.18 4.56 16.43
C VAL A 53 12.27 4.73 14.90
N PHE A 54 13.32 4.25 14.24
CA PHE A 54 13.64 4.60 12.86
C PHE A 54 13.05 3.63 11.82
N HIS A 55 12.84 2.36 12.18
CA HIS A 55 12.31 1.34 11.29
C HIS A 55 10.90 0.90 11.70
N LYS A 56 10.06 1.86 12.06
CA LYS A 56 8.64 1.60 12.32
C LYS A 56 7.98 1.00 11.09
N LEU A 57 7.08 0.03 11.30
CA LEU A 57 6.40 -0.67 10.21
C LEU A 57 5.62 0.28 9.28
N ASP A 58 4.91 1.26 9.85
CA ASP A 58 4.19 2.29 9.08
C ASP A 58 5.14 3.15 8.24
N ALA A 59 6.29 3.55 8.80
CA ALA A 59 7.27 4.35 8.09
C ALA A 59 7.95 3.56 6.95
N MET A 60 8.29 2.30 7.19
CA MET A 60 8.91 1.42 6.17
C MET A 60 7.93 1.14 5.02
N LEU A 61 6.68 0.79 5.33
CA LEU A 61 5.64 0.60 4.32
C LEU A 61 5.39 1.89 3.54
N ALA A 62 5.23 3.04 4.24
CA ALA A 62 5.01 4.32 3.57
C ALA A 62 6.17 4.69 2.65
N GLY A 63 7.42 4.50 3.08
CA GLY A 63 8.61 4.76 2.28
C GLY A 63 8.68 3.88 1.03
N ALA A 64 8.42 2.58 1.18
CA ALA A 64 8.40 1.62 0.08
C ALA A 64 7.32 1.98 -0.96
N ILE A 65 6.11 2.27 -0.51
CA ILE A 65 4.99 2.62 -1.39
C ILE A 65 5.21 3.99 -2.05
N MET A 66 5.74 4.98 -1.31
CA MET A 66 6.08 6.30 -1.89
C MET A 66 7.19 6.24 -2.93
N SER A 67 8.03 5.20 -2.94
CA SER A 67 9.06 5.00 -3.96
C SER A 67 8.48 4.60 -5.32
N ILE A 68 7.23 4.14 -5.37
CA ILE A 68 6.55 3.77 -6.62
C ILE A 68 6.24 5.04 -7.42
N GLY A 69 6.60 5.05 -8.70
CA GLY A 69 6.30 6.16 -9.61
C GLY A 69 4.80 6.50 -9.61
N ALA A 70 4.49 7.80 -9.62
CA ALA A 70 3.14 8.36 -9.58
C ALA A 70 2.38 8.26 -8.23
N VAL A 71 2.89 7.58 -7.23
CA VAL A 71 2.35 7.68 -5.86
C VAL A 71 2.61 9.08 -5.32
N LYS A 72 1.59 9.68 -4.68
CA LYS A 72 1.62 11.03 -4.12
C LYS A 72 1.13 11.12 -2.69
N GLY A 73 0.64 10.02 -2.13
CA GLY A 73 0.22 9.95 -0.74
C GLY A 73 0.09 8.50 -0.30
N VAL A 74 0.34 8.28 0.99
CA VAL A 74 0.13 6.99 1.66
C VAL A 74 -0.61 7.26 2.96
N GLU A 75 -1.59 6.44 3.27
CA GLU A 75 -2.33 6.44 4.51
C GLU A 75 -2.30 5.06 5.16
N ILE A 76 -2.24 5.02 6.48
CA ILE A 76 -2.37 3.80 7.30
C ILE A 76 -3.62 3.93 8.16
N GLY A 77 -4.46 2.90 8.18
CA GLY A 77 -5.72 2.93 8.94
C GLY A 77 -6.65 4.06 8.48
N ASP A 78 -7.13 4.85 9.41
CA ASP A 78 -7.98 6.01 9.11
C ASP A 78 -7.24 7.14 8.38
N GLY A 79 -5.90 7.14 8.40
CA GLY A 79 -5.09 8.13 7.70
C GLY A 79 -5.48 9.56 8.07
N PHE A 80 -5.77 10.40 7.07
CA PHE A 80 -6.17 11.79 7.29
C PHE A 80 -7.51 11.96 8.02
N LEU A 81 -8.41 10.96 8.01
CA LEU A 81 -9.68 11.02 8.74
C LEU A 81 -9.45 11.07 10.26
N ALA A 82 -8.37 10.44 10.75
CA ALA A 82 -8.02 10.46 12.16
C ALA A 82 -7.82 11.90 12.70
N ALA A 83 -7.36 12.84 11.87
CA ALA A 83 -7.14 14.23 12.27
C ALA A 83 -8.45 14.97 12.66
N GLY A 84 -9.59 14.50 12.14
CA GLY A 84 -10.92 15.03 12.50
C GLY A 84 -11.60 14.31 13.66
N SER A 85 -10.97 13.26 14.20
CA SER A 85 -11.56 12.43 15.25
C SER A 85 -11.16 12.90 16.66
N CYS A 86 -12.02 12.61 17.63
CA CYS A 86 -11.66 12.73 19.05
C CYS A 86 -10.97 11.43 19.50
N GLY A 87 -10.03 11.50 20.44
CA GLY A 87 -9.32 10.32 20.96
C GLY A 87 -10.23 9.19 21.44
N SER A 88 -11.33 9.53 22.12
CA SER A 88 -12.33 8.57 22.57
C SER A 88 -13.08 7.84 21.45
N LYS A 89 -13.01 8.36 20.21
CA LYS A 89 -13.62 7.75 19.02
C LYS A 89 -12.62 7.08 18.10
N ASN A 90 -11.37 7.50 18.19
CA ASN A 90 -10.28 6.96 17.36
C ASN A 90 -9.52 5.81 18.04
N ASN A 91 -9.70 5.61 19.34
CA ASN A 91 -9.12 4.48 20.04
C ASN A 91 -9.72 3.16 19.54
N ASP A 92 -8.87 2.13 19.43
CA ASP A 92 -9.25 0.77 19.08
C ASP A 92 -9.38 -0.07 20.38
N PRO A 93 -10.59 -0.27 20.94
CA PRO A 93 -10.75 -1.03 22.18
C PRO A 93 -10.38 -2.49 22.00
N PHE A 94 -9.63 -3.04 22.95
CA PHE A 94 -9.27 -4.44 22.97
C PHE A 94 -10.30 -5.27 23.75
N TYR A 95 -10.56 -6.49 23.28
CA TYR A 95 -11.36 -7.49 23.96
C TYR A 95 -10.78 -8.88 23.73
N MET A 96 -11.25 -9.86 24.51
CA MET A 96 -10.83 -11.25 24.33
C MET A 96 -11.81 -11.98 23.41
N LYS A 97 -11.31 -12.53 22.31
CA LYS A 97 -12.04 -13.39 21.37
C LYS A 97 -11.35 -14.75 21.31
N ASP A 98 -12.05 -15.80 21.66
CA ASP A 98 -11.54 -17.18 21.62
C ASP A 98 -10.19 -17.36 22.34
N GLY A 99 -10.02 -16.68 23.49
CA GLY A 99 -8.79 -16.72 24.28
C GLY A 99 -7.61 -15.90 23.72
N LYS A 100 -7.84 -15.09 22.68
CA LYS A 100 -6.84 -14.20 22.07
C LYS A 100 -7.29 -12.74 22.13
N PRO A 101 -6.36 -11.78 22.27
CA PRO A 101 -6.68 -10.37 22.12
C PRO A 101 -7.18 -10.07 20.71
N ALA A 102 -8.24 -9.28 20.62
CA ALA A 102 -8.79 -8.76 19.36
C ALA A 102 -9.18 -7.30 19.58
N LYS A 103 -9.37 -6.55 18.50
CA LYS A 103 -9.85 -5.16 18.53
C LYS A 103 -11.27 -5.06 17.99
N GLU A 104 -12.07 -4.15 18.57
CA GLU A 104 -13.42 -3.87 18.07
C GLU A 104 -13.40 -3.08 16.76
N THR A 105 -12.40 -2.19 16.62
CA THR A 105 -12.17 -1.32 15.46
C THR A 105 -10.73 -1.44 15.02
N ASN A 106 -10.39 -0.82 13.89
CA ASN A 106 -9.03 -0.84 13.35
C ASN A 106 -8.63 0.53 12.77
N HIS A 107 -8.88 1.59 13.52
CA HIS A 107 -8.55 2.97 13.15
C HIS A 107 -7.04 3.15 12.94
N SER A 108 -6.22 2.46 13.76
CA SER A 108 -4.75 2.43 13.65
C SER A 108 -4.23 1.64 12.44
N GLY A 109 -5.11 0.90 11.73
CA GLY A 109 -4.71 0.11 10.56
C GLY A 109 -3.73 -1.03 10.86
N GLY A 110 -3.85 -1.68 12.04
CA GLY A 110 -3.03 -2.85 12.41
C GLY A 110 -1.62 -2.51 12.90
N ILE A 111 -1.31 -1.24 13.11
CA ILE A 111 0.01 -0.79 13.55
C ILE A 111 -0.14 0.13 14.77
N LEU A 112 0.47 -0.26 15.89
CA LEU A 112 0.52 0.51 17.12
C LEU A 112 1.96 0.73 17.55
N GLY A 113 2.32 1.98 17.87
CA GLY A 113 3.68 2.32 18.27
C GLY A 113 4.75 2.00 17.23
N GLY A 114 4.38 1.82 15.96
CA GLY A 114 5.28 1.46 14.87
C GLY A 114 5.51 -0.03 14.70
N MET A 115 4.74 -0.86 15.39
CA MET A 115 4.78 -2.33 15.30
C MET A 115 3.41 -2.90 14.94
N SER A 116 3.39 -4.06 14.28
CA SER A 116 2.15 -4.79 14.02
C SER A 116 1.49 -5.25 15.33
N ASP A 117 0.17 -5.14 15.40
CA ASP A 117 -0.62 -5.51 16.58
C ASP A 117 -1.41 -6.82 16.40
N GLY A 118 -1.23 -7.51 15.27
CA GLY A 118 -1.90 -8.76 14.92
C GLY A 118 -3.24 -8.58 14.18
N SER A 119 -3.72 -7.33 14.03
CA SER A 119 -4.88 -7.02 13.20
C SER A 119 -4.48 -6.91 11.74
N THR A 120 -5.47 -6.87 10.84
CA THR A 120 -5.24 -6.55 9.43
C THR A 120 -4.50 -5.23 9.29
N ILE A 121 -3.37 -5.22 8.60
CA ILE A 121 -2.75 -3.96 8.20
C ILE A 121 -3.53 -3.42 7.01
N LEU A 122 -3.93 -2.17 7.12
CA LEU A 122 -4.67 -1.45 6.11
C LEU A 122 -3.89 -0.21 5.67
N LEU A 123 -3.47 -0.18 4.41
CA LEU A 123 -2.82 0.98 3.81
C LEU A 123 -3.51 1.40 2.52
N ARG A 124 -3.43 2.69 2.19
CA ARG A 124 -3.93 3.26 0.94
C ARG A 124 -2.86 4.09 0.27
N ALA A 125 -2.74 3.92 -1.05
CA ALA A 125 -1.82 4.66 -1.89
C ALA A 125 -2.58 5.54 -2.89
N ALA A 126 -2.34 6.84 -2.88
CA ALA A 126 -2.90 7.78 -3.84
C ALA A 126 -2.01 7.88 -5.07
N ILE A 127 -2.56 7.57 -6.23
CA ILE A 127 -1.89 7.60 -7.54
C ILE A 127 -2.35 8.82 -8.32
N LYS A 128 -1.42 9.65 -8.78
CA LYS A 128 -1.76 10.81 -9.63
C LYS A 128 -2.18 10.38 -11.03
N PRO A 129 -2.97 11.21 -11.76
CA PRO A 129 -3.23 11.01 -13.17
C PRO A 129 -1.94 10.98 -14.01
N THR A 130 -1.96 10.25 -15.12
CA THR A 130 -0.87 10.25 -16.09
C THR A 130 -0.76 11.65 -16.74
N PRO A 131 0.41 12.30 -16.72
CA PRO A 131 0.56 13.65 -17.27
C PRO A 131 0.62 13.69 -18.80
N SER A 132 0.94 12.56 -19.44
CA SER A 132 1.01 12.46 -20.91
C SER A 132 -0.38 12.24 -21.47
N ILE A 133 -1.10 13.32 -21.75
CA ILE A 133 -2.45 13.32 -22.31
C ILE A 133 -2.45 13.99 -23.70
N ALA A 134 -3.45 13.66 -24.53
CA ALA A 134 -3.59 14.20 -25.87
C ALA A 134 -4.36 15.54 -25.91
N GLN A 135 -4.42 16.24 -24.79
CA GLN A 135 -4.87 17.63 -24.72
C GLN A 135 -3.68 18.59 -24.86
N GLU A 136 -3.92 19.77 -25.38
CA GLU A 136 -2.94 20.84 -25.42
C GLU A 136 -2.60 21.30 -23.99
N GLN A 137 -1.31 21.35 -23.68
CA GLN A 137 -0.80 21.71 -22.35
C GLN A 137 0.22 22.85 -22.49
N LYS A 138 0.15 23.83 -21.60
CA LYS A 138 1.13 24.90 -21.52
C LYS A 138 2.47 24.38 -21.02
N THR A 139 3.55 24.83 -21.64
CA THR A 139 4.93 24.52 -21.28
C THR A 139 5.86 25.64 -21.70
N ILE A 140 7.15 25.45 -21.50
CA ILE A 140 8.20 26.36 -21.99
C ILE A 140 9.19 25.60 -22.87
N THR A 141 9.79 26.27 -23.80
CA THR A 141 10.93 25.77 -24.58
C THR A 141 12.19 25.70 -23.71
N ARG A 142 13.24 25.07 -24.23
CA ARG A 142 14.54 25.03 -23.55
C ARG A 142 15.15 26.44 -23.36
N ASP A 143 14.80 27.37 -24.27
CA ASP A 143 15.29 28.76 -24.27
C ASP A 143 14.45 29.67 -23.37
N GLY A 144 13.38 29.15 -22.77
CA GLY A 144 12.54 29.86 -21.79
C GLY A 144 11.28 30.50 -22.40
N ASP A 145 10.99 30.30 -23.70
CA ASP A 145 9.79 30.85 -24.34
C ASP A 145 8.54 30.02 -23.97
N GLU A 146 7.45 30.71 -23.69
CA GLU A 146 6.14 30.06 -23.46
C GLU A 146 5.65 29.40 -24.75
N THR A 147 5.16 28.16 -24.63
CA THR A 147 4.63 27.40 -25.76
C THR A 147 3.56 26.40 -25.26
N THR A 148 3.00 25.65 -26.20
CA THR A 148 2.10 24.53 -25.88
C THR A 148 2.63 23.24 -26.46
N ILE A 149 2.26 22.13 -25.84
CA ILE A 149 2.58 20.78 -26.31
C ILE A 149 1.33 19.91 -26.26
N THR A 150 1.17 19.09 -27.28
CA THR A 150 0.19 17.99 -27.31
C THR A 150 0.96 16.70 -27.46
N ILE A 151 0.79 15.78 -26.51
CA ILE A 151 1.50 14.51 -26.53
C ILE A 151 0.67 13.50 -27.32
N HIS A 152 1.22 13.09 -28.48
CA HIS A 152 0.56 12.08 -29.33
C HIS A 152 1.08 10.69 -29.00
N GLY A 153 0.19 9.69 -29.04
CA GLY A 153 0.52 8.30 -28.82
C GLY A 153 -0.59 7.54 -28.09
N ARG A 154 -0.33 6.28 -27.78
CA ARG A 154 -1.24 5.47 -26.96
C ARG A 154 -0.95 5.76 -25.48
N HIS A 155 -1.90 6.38 -24.81
CA HIS A 155 -1.81 6.68 -23.38
C HIS A 155 -2.84 5.85 -22.60
N ASP A 156 -2.45 5.37 -21.43
CA ASP A 156 -3.40 4.75 -20.52
C ASP A 156 -4.23 5.84 -19.83
N PRO A 157 -5.55 5.76 -19.87
CA PRO A 157 -6.42 6.72 -19.18
C PRO A 157 -6.28 6.63 -17.66
N VAL A 158 -5.77 5.50 -17.17
CA VAL A 158 -5.50 5.24 -15.75
C VAL A 158 -4.38 4.20 -15.62
N ILE A 159 -3.46 4.41 -14.67
CA ILE A 159 -2.38 3.45 -14.38
C ILE A 159 -2.66 2.60 -13.14
N VAL A 160 -3.71 2.91 -12.40
CA VAL A 160 -4.06 2.27 -11.11
C VAL A 160 -4.12 0.75 -11.21
N PRO A 161 -4.81 0.12 -12.20
CA PRO A 161 -4.85 -1.34 -12.29
C PRO A 161 -3.48 -2.00 -12.45
N ARG A 162 -2.55 -1.33 -13.14
CA ARG A 162 -1.17 -1.82 -13.28
C ARG A 162 -0.35 -1.63 -12.01
N ALA A 163 -0.67 -0.60 -11.22
CA ALA A 163 0.02 -0.32 -9.98
C ALA A 163 -0.41 -1.24 -8.83
N VAL A 164 -1.55 -1.94 -8.92
CA VAL A 164 -2.04 -2.85 -7.87
C VAL A 164 -0.99 -3.90 -7.52
N VAL A 165 -0.49 -4.65 -8.49
CA VAL A 165 0.51 -5.69 -8.27
C VAL A 165 1.84 -5.12 -7.77
N VAL A 166 2.18 -3.89 -8.15
CA VAL A 166 3.41 -3.23 -7.69
C VAL A 166 3.29 -2.83 -6.21
N VAL A 167 2.15 -2.28 -5.80
CA VAL A 167 1.86 -1.94 -4.39
C VAL A 167 1.88 -3.21 -3.53
N GLU A 168 1.22 -4.28 -3.97
CA GLU A 168 1.22 -5.57 -3.30
C GLU A 168 2.63 -6.13 -3.13
N SER A 169 3.41 -6.15 -4.21
CA SER A 169 4.79 -6.66 -4.19
C SER A 169 5.70 -5.84 -3.27
N MET A 170 5.60 -4.50 -3.31
CA MET A 170 6.41 -3.63 -2.45
C MET A 170 6.02 -3.78 -0.97
N ALA A 171 4.74 -3.95 -0.66
CA ALA A 171 4.29 -4.25 0.69
C ALA A 171 4.84 -5.62 1.16
N ALA A 172 4.74 -6.65 0.33
CA ALA A 172 5.22 -7.99 0.64
C ALA A 172 6.74 -8.03 0.88
N ILE A 173 7.54 -7.36 0.03
CA ILE A 173 9.00 -7.27 0.19
C ILE A 173 9.35 -6.57 1.51
N THR A 174 8.69 -5.45 1.81
CA THR A 174 8.94 -4.68 3.04
C THR A 174 8.63 -5.51 4.28
N ILE A 175 7.51 -6.24 4.28
CA ILE A 175 7.12 -7.10 5.39
C ILE A 175 8.10 -8.25 5.55
N LEU A 176 8.49 -8.90 4.45
CA LEU A 176 9.44 -10.00 4.50
C LEU A 176 10.79 -9.55 5.09
N ASP A 177 11.29 -8.39 4.68
CA ASP A 177 12.52 -7.81 5.21
C ASP A 177 12.43 -7.59 6.72
N LEU A 178 11.34 -6.95 7.20
CA LEU A 178 11.12 -6.72 8.63
C LEU A 178 10.91 -8.03 9.42
N LEU A 179 10.28 -9.05 8.82
CA LEU A 179 10.15 -10.37 9.44
C LEU A 179 11.50 -11.05 9.62
N ILE A 180 12.38 -11.00 8.62
CA ILE A 180 13.74 -11.54 8.70
C ILE A 180 14.54 -10.80 9.79
N HIS A 181 14.44 -9.49 9.85
CA HIS A 181 15.05 -8.68 10.92
C HIS A 181 14.55 -9.12 12.30
N ASN A 182 13.25 -9.27 12.47
CA ASN A 182 12.65 -9.69 13.74
C ASN A 182 13.09 -11.11 14.15
N MET A 183 13.30 -12.02 13.19
CA MET A 183 13.80 -13.37 13.49
C MET A 183 15.20 -13.34 14.12
N SER A 184 16.04 -12.40 13.73
CA SER A 184 17.38 -12.23 14.30
C SER A 184 17.42 -11.43 15.61
N ALA A 185 16.30 -10.84 16.03
CA ALA A 185 16.23 -10.03 17.26
C ALA A 185 16.28 -10.84 18.57
N LYS A 186 16.10 -12.16 18.50
CA LYS A 186 16.15 -13.07 19.66
C LYS A 186 17.31 -14.05 19.52
N LEU A 187 18.16 -14.11 20.57
CA LEU A 187 19.32 -15.00 20.62
C LEU A 187 18.96 -16.48 20.40
N ASP A 188 17.82 -16.93 20.91
CA ASP A 188 17.37 -18.31 20.75
C ASP A 188 17.02 -18.64 19.28
N ASN A 189 16.45 -17.69 18.55
CA ASN A 189 16.21 -17.86 17.10
C ASN A 189 17.54 -17.98 16.32
N MET A 190 18.53 -17.14 16.66
CA MET A 190 19.87 -17.20 16.07
C MET A 190 20.56 -18.54 16.37
N ARG A 191 20.45 -19.06 17.59
CA ARG A 191 20.98 -20.38 17.98
C ARG A 191 20.30 -21.49 17.19
N ALA A 192 18.99 -21.46 17.05
CA ALA A 192 18.25 -22.47 16.30
C ALA A 192 18.72 -22.59 14.85
N VAL A 193 18.98 -21.47 14.18
CA VAL A 193 19.54 -21.43 12.81
C VAL A 193 20.96 -22.02 12.79
N SER A 194 21.84 -21.66 13.73
CA SER A 194 23.19 -22.23 13.83
C SER A 194 23.19 -23.75 14.00
N TYR A 195 22.29 -24.28 14.83
CA TYR A 195 22.18 -25.73 15.05
C TYR A 195 21.71 -26.48 13.79
N THR A 196 20.83 -25.94 13.01
CA THR A 196 20.39 -26.57 11.75
C THR A 196 21.50 -26.60 10.71
N HIS A 197 22.33 -25.59 10.61
CA HIS A 197 23.49 -25.56 9.71
C HIS A 197 24.57 -26.55 10.12
N LEU A 198 24.86 -26.70 11.43
CA LEU A 198 25.85 -27.67 11.92
C LEU A 198 25.42 -29.11 11.62
N ARG A 199 24.14 -29.46 11.82
CA ARG A 199 23.65 -30.82 11.49
C ARG A 199 23.64 -31.15 10.01
N ALA A 200 23.46 -30.17 9.12
CA ALA A 200 23.52 -30.41 7.68
C ALA A 200 24.92 -30.81 7.20
N HIS A 201 25.99 -30.43 7.94
CA HIS A 201 27.37 -30.83 7.66
C HIS A 201 27.78 -32.17 8.27
N GLU A 202 27.04 -32.70 9.24
CA GLU A 202 27.33 -34.02 9.88
C GLU A 202 26.71 -35.21 9.14
N THR A 203 25.88 -34.98 8.13
CA THR A 203 25.19 -36.03 7.33
C THR A 203 25.71 -36.18 5.89
N SER A 204 26.86 -35.60 5.57
CA SER A 204 27.54 -35.74 4.28
C SER A 204 28.80 -36.61 4.36
#